data_91085d6b59285a5a8bd49c0d90502c7c
#
_entry.id   91085d6b59285a5a8bd49c0d90502c7c
#
_cell.length_a   1.000
_cell.length_b   1.000
_cell.length_c   1.000
_cell.angle_alpha   90.00
_cell.angle_beta   90.00
_cell.angle_gamma   90.00
#
_symmetry.space_group_name_H-M   'P 1'
#
loop_
_entity.id
_entity.type
_entity.pdbx_description
1 polymer ?
#
loop_
_entity_poly.entity_id
_entity_poly.type
_entity_poly.pdbx_seq_one_letter_code
_entity_poly.pdbx_strand_id
1 'polypeptide(L)'
;MSAVTLENRAGILIITLDRPKANAIDVATSNELYAAFKTLNDDPALRVGIITGTGRFFSAGWDLGAANQGEAVDADHGPGGFAGLTEYFSLTKPVIAAVNGLAVGGGFELALAADLIVASTTARFWLPEAQLGMLPDSGGLLRLPKAIPARLAHEMILTGRRMEAVEALALNLVSRVVEPEVLLDCALELGGTIARSAPLAIAAARDILRATEGLEVEQGYRLMRSRSIPSYRAMLDSEDALEGPRAFAEGRAPEWKGR
;
A
#
# COMPACT_ATOMS: atom_id res chain seq x y z
N MET A 1 17.53 -13.54 -12.02
CA MET A 1 16.97 -13.84 -10.67
C MET A 1 15.77 -12.95 -10.50
N SER A 2 14.71 -13.41 -9.86
CA SER A 2 13.55 -12.57 -9.55
C SER A 2 13.94 -11.42 -8.63
N ALA A 3 13.43 -10.23 -8.90
CA ALA A 3 13.61 -9.05 -8.06
C ALA A 3 12.66 -9.05 -6.85
N VAL A 4 11.69 -9.98 -6.82
CA VAL A 4 10.65 -10.06 -5.79
C VAL A 4 10.68 -11.43 -5.14
N THR A 5 10.67 -11.47 -3.81
CA THR A 5 10.52 -12.70 -3.03
C THR A 5 9.26 -12.65 -2.20
N LEU A 6 8.64 -13.83 -1.98
CA LEU A 6 7.38 -13.98 -1.26
C LEU A 6 7.56 -14.92 -0.06
N GLU A 7 7.03 -14.52 1.08
CA GLU A 7 6.95 -15.35 2.28
C GLU A 7 5.56 -15.23 2.91
N ASN A 8 4.94 -16.36 3.26
CA ASN A 8 3.67 -16.37 3.99
C ASN A 8 3.92 -16.62 5.48
N ARG A 9 3.51 -15.67 6.32
CA ARG A 9 3.51 -15.83 7.78
C ARG A 9 2.08 -15.73 8.32
N ALA A 10 1.46 -16.88 8.61
CA ALA A 10 0.13 -16.95 9.20
C ALA A 10 -0.95 -16.13 8.45
N GLY A 11 -0.98 -16.22 7.12
CA GLY A 11 -1.94 -15.49 6.28
C GLY A 11 -1.53 -14.05 5.94
N ILE A 12 -0.33 -13.62 6.32
CA ILE A 12 0.28 -12.36 5.91
C ILE A 12 1.31 -12.65 4.83
N LEU A 13 1.12 -12.09 3.64
CA LEU A 13 2.09 -12.21 2.55
C LEU A 13 3.13 -11.10 2.64
N ILE A 14 4.37 -11.47 2.95
CA ILE A 14 5.51 -10.56 2.89
C ILE A 14 6.05 -10.57 1.46
N ILE A 15 6.05 -9.41 0.84
CA ILE A 15 6.58 -9.15 -0.50
C ILE A 15 7.86 -8.34 -0.31
N THR A 16 9.00 -8.92 -0.64
CA THR A 16 10.28 -8.23 -0.48
C THR A 16 10.87 -7.90 -1.84
N LEU A 17 11.10 -6.61 -2.07
CA LEU A 17 11.83 -6.12 -3.23
C LEU A 17 13.33 -6.21 -2.95
N ASP A 18 14.02 -7.05 -3.72
CA ASP A 18 15.45 -7.34 -3.61
C ASP A 18 16.12 -7.21 -4.98
N ARG A 19 16.31 -5.98 -5.43
CA ARG A 19 16.95 -5.67 -6.71
C ARG A 19 18.14 -4.75 -6.48
N PRO A 20 19.38 -5.28 -6.63
CA PRO A 20 20.57 -4.44 -6.52
C PRO A 20 20.56 -3.30 -7.57
N LYS A 21 21.02 -2.12 -7.24
CA LYS A 21 21.71 -1.64 -6.01
C LYS A 21 20.76 -0.87 -5.07
N ALA A 22 19.56 -0.50 -5.53
CA ALA A 22 18.70 0.48 -4.85
C ALA A 22 17.22 0.11 -4.93
N ASN A 23 16.88 -1.14 -5.24
CA ASN A 23 15.50 -1.58 -5.44
C ASN A 23 14.77 -0.69 -6.47
N ALA A 24 15.47 -0.32 -7.56
CA ALA A 24 14.89 0.43 -8.66
C ALA A 24 13.89 -0.45 -9.43
N ILE A 25 12.88 0.16 -10.01
CA ILE A 25 11.73 -0.53 -10.59
C ILE A 25 11.65 -0.18 -12.09
N ASP A 26 11.72 -1.18 -12.93
CA ASP A 26 11.43 -1.16 -14.36
C ASP A 26 10.09 -1.85 -14.66
N VAL A 27 9.69 -1.93 -15.92
CA VAL A 27 8.46 -2.61 -16.35
C VAL A 27 8.45 -4.07 -15.90
N ALA A 28 9.58 -4.78 -16.02
CA ALA A 28 9.66 -6.20 -15.62
C ALA A 28 9.43 -6.36 -14.12
N THR A 29 10.07 -5.52 -13.30
CA THR A 29 9.89 -5.52 -11.83
C THR A 29 8.46 -5.12 -11.43
N SER A 30 7.83 -4.16 -12.13
CA SER A 30 6.43 -3.81 -11.90
C SER A 30 5.50 -5.00 -12.14
N ASN A 31 5.74 -5.78 -13.18
CA ASN A 31 4.96 -6.98 -13.48
C ASN A 31 5.20 -8.10 -12.43
N GLU A 32 6.43 -8.27 -11.93
CA GLU A 32 6.71 -9.22 -10.84
C GLU A 32 5.96 -8.81 -9.56
N LEU A 33 5.99 -7.52 -9.20
CA LEU A 33 5.25 -6.99 -8.05
C LEU A 33 3.73 -7.13 -8.23
N TYR A 34 3.21 -6.85 -9.44
CA TYR A 34 1.79 -7.09 -9.74
C TYR A 34 1.40 -8.56 -9.53
N ALA A 35 2.22 -9.50 -10.01
CA ALA A 35 1.97 -10.93 -9.79
C ALA A 35 1.94 -11.29 -8.29
N ALA A 36 2.81 -10.66 -7.49
CA ALA A 36 2.82 -10.83 -6.04
C ALA A 36 1.54 -10.28 -5.38
N PHE A 37 1.11 -9.06 -5.74
CA PHE A 37 -0.14 -8.50 -5.23
C PHE A 37 -1.38 -9.24 -5.75
N LYS A 38 -1.32 -9.79 -6.97
CA LYS A 38 -2.37 -10.67 -7.48
C LYS A 38 -2.45 -11.96 -6.69
N THR A 39 -1.33 -12.57 -6.33
CA THR A 39 -1.29 -13.73 -5.42
C THR A 39 -1.94 -13.39 -4.07
N LEU A 40 -1.60 -12.23 -3.48
CA LEU A 40 -2.28 -11.75 -2.27
C LEU A 40 -3.80 -11.69 -2.48
N ASN A 41 -4.26 -11.09 -3.57
CA ASN A 41 -5.68 -10.88 -3.81
C ASN A 41 -6.46 -12.19 -4.00
N ASP A 42 -5.89 -13.13 -4.74
CA ASP A 42 -6.58 -14.32 -5.22
C ASP A 42 -6.55 -15.49 -4.22
N ASP A 43 -5.52 -15.59 -3.38
CA ASP A 43 -5.41 -16.68 -2.39
C ASP A 43 -6.29 -16.40 -1.15
N PRO A 44 -7.37 -17.15 -0.92
CA PRO A 44 -8.27 -16.93 0.22
C PRO A 44 -7.61 -17.14 1.58
N ALA A 45 -6.46 -17.82 1.64
CA ALA A 45 -5.71 -18.02 2.87
C ALA A 45 -4.90 -16.77 3.28
N LEU A 46 -4.65 -15.87 2.35
CA LEU A 46 -3.95 -14.61 2.61
C LEU A 46 -4.94 -13.51 3.00
N ARG A 47 -4.57 -12.68 3.95
CA ARG A 47 -5.42 -11.65 4.55
C ARG A 47 -4.87 -10.24 4.37
N VAL A 48 -3.54 -10.10 4.43
CA VAL A 48 -2.82 -8.82 4.42
C VAL A 48 -1.53 -9.00 3.63
N GLY A 49 -1.14 -7.98 2.86
CA GLY A 49 0.18 -7.87 2.26
C GLY A 49 1.09 -6.94 3.06
N ILE A 50 2.36 -7.27 3.13
CA ILE A 50 3.42 -6.36 3.58
C ILE A 50 4.41 -6.22 2.44
N ILE A 51 4.67 -5.00 1.97
CA ILE A 51 5.75 -4.70 1.02
C ILE A 51 6.91 -4.05 1.74
N THR A 52 8.13 -4.55 1.52
CA THR A 52 9.37 -4.00 2.06
C THR A 52 10.51 -4.12 1.05
N GLY A 53 11.62 -3.43 1.29
CA GLY A 53 12.83 -3.54 0.47
C GLY A 53 13.98 -4.17 1.24
N THR A 54 15.02 -4.62 0.54
CA THR A 54 16.28 -5.05 1.13
C THR A 54 17.30 -3.92 1.19
N GLY A 55 18.20 -3.99 2.17
CA GLY A 55 19.34 -3.06 2.29
C GLY A 55 18.92 -1.63 2.66
N ARG A 56 19.62 -0.64 2.07
CA ARG A 56 19.48 0.78 2.40
C ARG A 56 18.21 1.42 1.85
N PHE A 57 17.67 0.89 0.76
CA PHE A 57 16.53 1.46 0.07
C PHE A 57 15.29 0.61 0.31
N PHE A 58 14.17 1.27 0.56
CA PHE A 58 12.87 0.67 0.28
C PHE A 58 12.74 0.52 -1.25
N SER A 59 12.82 1.64 -1.98
CA SER A 59 12.98 1.69 -3.43
C SER A 59 13.45 3.07 -3.86
N ALA A 60 14.34 3.11 -4.87
CA ALA A 60 14.77 4.35 -5.54
C ALA A 60 13.77 4.83 -6.61
N GLY A 61 12.66 4.12 -6.81
CA GLY A 61 11.69 4.42 -7.85
C GLY A 61 12.10 3.89 -9.22
N TRP A 62 11.71 4.60 -10.27
CA TRP A 62 11.98 4.19 -11.65
C TRP A 62 13.47 3.95 -11.93
N ASP A 63 13.76 2.89 -12.68
CA ASP A 63 15.12 2.52 -13.06
C ASP A 63 15.65 3.41 -14.20
N LEU A 64 16.41 4.44 -13.84
CA LEU A 64 17.05 5.32 -14.81
C LEU A 64 18.04 4.56 -15.73
N GLY A 65 18.51 3.37 -15.33
CA GLY A 65 19.28 2.49 -16.17
C GLY A 65 18.44 1.88 -17.30
N ALA A 66 17.19 1.48 -17.00
CA ALA A 66 16.21 1.04 -17.99
C ALA A 66 15.82 2.18 -18.94
N ALA A 67 15.65 3.39 -18.42
CA ALA A 67 15.42 4.59 -19.22
C ALA A 67 16.54 4.80 -20.26
N ASN A 68 17.79 4.70 -19.86
CA ASN A 68 18.95 4.80 -20.76
C ASN A 68 19.01 3.67 -21.80
N GLN A 69 18.30 2.57 -21.57
CA GLN A 69 18.16 1.43 -22.50
C GLN A 69 16.91 1.53 -23.38
N GLY A 70 16.14 2.62 -23.27
CA GLY A 70 14.99 2.92 -24.12
C GLY A 70 13.63 2.66 -23.48
N GLU A 71 13.54 2.34 -22.18
CA GLU A 71 12.25 2.32 -21.48
C GLU A 71 11.71 3.74 -21.41
N ALA A 72 10.49 3.95 -21.94
CA ALA A 72 9.86 5.26 -21.98
C ALA A 72 9.43 5.72 -20.58
N VAL A 73 9.40 7.05 -20.34
CA VAL A 73 8.96 7.64 -19.07
C VAL A 73 7.51 7.26 -18.75
N ASP A 74 6.68 7.14 -19.80
CA ASP A 74 5.27 6.76 -19.76
C ASP A 74 5.04 5.29 -20.18
N ALA A 75 6.02 4.42 -19.94
CA ALA A 75 5.91 3.00 -20.27
C ALA A 75 4.71 2.34 -19.56
N ASP A 76 4.06 1.41 -20.26
CA ASP A 76 3.00 0.60 -19.66
C ASP A 76 3.59 -0.41 -18.67
N HIS A 77 3.37 -0.19 -17.38
CA HIS A 77 3.78 -1.05 -16.28
C HIS A 77 2.79 -2.20 -15.99
N GLY A 78 1.80 -2.40 -16.85
CA GLY A 78 0.81 -3.46 -16.74
C GLY A 78 -0.38 -3.13 -15.84
N PRO A 79 -1.23 -4.14 -15.52
CA PRO A 79 -2.56 -3.92 -14.90
C PRO A 79 -2.53 -3.29 -13.49
N GLY A 80 -1.39 -3.35 -12.80
CA GLY A 80 -1.23 -2.75 -11.47
C GLY A 80 -0.61 -1.35 -11.51
N GLY A 81 -0.25 -0.84 -12.70
CA GLY A 81 0.51 0.38 -12.87
C GLY A 81 1.96 0.23 -12.38
N PHE A 82 2.63 1.35 -12.19
CA PHE A 82 3.99 1.35 -11.66
C PHE A 82 4.07 0.56 -10.34
N ALA A 83 5.15 -0.20 -10.19
CA ALA A 83 5.38 -1.08 -9.03
C ALA A 83 4.22 -2.08 -8.76
N GLY A 84 3.35 -2.34 -9.74
CA GLY A 84 2.29 -3.33 -9.67
C GLY A 84 1.17 -3.05 -8.65
N LEU A 85 1.18 -1.88 -8.00
CA LEU A 85 0.22 -1.52 -6.96
C LEU A 85 -0.43 -0.16 -7.20
N THR A 86 0.27 0.79 -7.84
CA THR A 86 -0.18 2.19 -7.89
C THR A 86 -1.54 2.37 -8.58
N GLU A 87 -1.90 1.46 -9.47
CA GLU A 87 -3.18 1.46 -10.19
C GLU A 87 -3.98 0.15 -10.00
N TYR A 88 -3.58 -0.71 -9.06
CA TYR A 88 -4.32 -1.95 -8.79
C TYR A 88 -5.59 -1.69 -7.96
N PHE A 89 -6.55 -0.97 -8.57
CA PHE A 89 -7.78 -0.56 -7.89
C PHE A 89 -8.72 -1.72 -7.53
N SER A 90 -8.58 -2.88 -8.17
CA SER A 90 -9.37 -4.07 -7.84
C SER A 90 -8.78 -4.95 -6.73
N LEU A 91 -7.63 -4.58 -6.17
CA LEU A 91 -7.09 -5.25 -4.98
C LEU A 91 -8.02 -5.01 -3.78
N THR A 92 -8.56 -6.09 -3.22
CA THR A 92 -9.51 -6.03 -2.09
C THR A 92 -8.85 -6.17 -0.73
N LYS A 93 -7.66 -6.73 -0.68
CA LYS A 93 -6.93 -6.98 0.57
C LYS A 93 -6.00 -5.82 0.93
N PRO A 94 -5.87 -5.47 2.21
CA PRO A 94 -5.03 -4.37 2.65
C PRO A 94 -3.54 -4.67 2.47
N VAL A 95 -2.78 -3.60 2.21
CA VAL A 95 -1.32 -3.62 2.09
C VAL A 95 -0.70 -2.66 3.09
N ILE A 96 0.35 -3.10 3.77
CA ILE A 96 1.19 -2.30 4.65
C ILE A 96 2.54 -2.11 3.96
N ALA A 97 2.98 -0.87 3.78
CA ALA A 97 4.35 -0.58 3.39
C ALA A 97 5.23 -0.53 4.64
N ALA A 98 6.17 -1.46 4.76
CA ALA A 98 7.21 -1.47 5.78
C ALA A 98 8.47 -0.81 5.20
N VAL A 99 8.58 0.52 5.37
CA VAL A 99 9.60 1.35 4.74
C VAL A 99 10.90 1.27 5.54
N ASN A 100 11.79 0.37 5.12
CA ASN A 100 13.05 0.06 5.79
C ASN A 100 14.14 1.14 5.63
N GLY A 101 13.99 2.06 4.68
CA GLY A 101 15.00 3.05 4.37
C GLY A 101 14.52 4.11 3.38
N LEU A 102 15.32 4.40 2.37
CA LEU A 102 15.04 5.46 1.42
C LEU A 102 13.89 5.08 0.46
N ALA A 103 12.82 5.86 0.46
CA ALA A 103 11.69 5.78 -0.47
C ALA A 103 11.71 7.02 -1.38
N VAL A 104 12.09 6.84 -2.63
CA VAL A 104 12.43 7.92 -3.56
C VAL A 104 11.55 7.84 -4.79
N GLY A 105 10.96 8.95 -5.22
CA GLY A 105 10.19 8.99 -6.44
C GLY A 105 9.11 7.92 -6.49
N GLY A 106 9.08 7.12 -7.53
CA GLY A 106 8.17 5.98 -7.65
C GLY A 106 8.22 4.99 -6.47
N GLY A 107 9.35 4.92 -5.73
CA GLY A 107 9.41 4.15 -4.49
C GLY A 107 8.59 4.76 -3.36
N PHE A 108 8.53 6.08 -3.28
CA PHE A 108 7.61 6.76 -2.36
C PHE A 108 6.15 6.65 -2.85
N GLU A 109 5.91 6.69 -4.16
CA GLU A 109 4.60 6.49 -4.74
C GLU A 109 4.04 5.08 -4.47
N LEU A 110 4.91 4.04 -4.51
CA LEU A 110 4.57 2.69 -4.07
C LEU A 110 4.14 2.67 -2.59
N ALA A 111 4.88 3.35 -1.71
CA ALA A 111 4.51 3.44 -0.30
C ALA A 111 3.17 4.16 -0.10
N LEU A 112 2.92 5.25 -0.85
CA LEU A 112 1.65 6.00 -0.85
C LEU A 112 0.47 5.19 -1.39
N ALA A 113 0.70 4.16 -2.20
CA ALA A 113 -0.34 3.28 -2.73
C ALA A 113 -0.79 2.22 -1.72
N ALA A 114 0.00 1.95 -0.67
CA ALA A 114 -0.37 1.08 0.43
C ALA A 114 -1.43 1.73 1.34
N ASP A 115 -2.20 0.91 2.05
CA ASP A 115 -3.24 1.39 2.97
C ASP A 115 -2.65 1.95 4.27
N LEU A 116 -1.51 1.42 4.71
CA LEU A 116 -0.78 1.85 5.91
C LEU A 116 0.72 1.87 5.64
N ILE A 117 1.43 2.79 6.30
CA ILE A 117 2.88 2.87 6.23
C ILE A 117 3.45 2.75 7.65
N VAL A 118 4.38 1.82 7.84
CA VAL A 118 5.25 1.72 9.01
C VAL A 118 6.66 2.02 8.53
N ALA A 119 7.39 2.88 9.22
CA ALA A 119 8.71 3.32 8.78
C ALA A 119 9.79 3.00 9.81
N SER A 120 11.01 2.75 9.34
CA SER A 120 12.17 2.75 10.23
C SER A 120 12.59 4.18 10.58
N THR A 121 13.31 4.36 11.69
CA THR A 121 13.91 5.66 12.08
C THR A 121 14.86 6.19 11.01
N THR A 122 15.38 5.33 10.13
CA THR A 122 16.27 5.71 9.02
C THR A 122 15.54 6.02 7.72
N ALA A 123 14.20 5.85 7.68
CA ALA A 123 13.42 6.08 6.48
C ALA A 123 13.37 7.58 6.11
N ARG A 124 13.39 7.83 4.81
CA ARG A 124 13.25 9.15 4.21
C ARG A 124 12.39 9.09 2.97
N PHE A 125 11.60 10.13 2.79
CA PHE A 125 10.61 10.22 1.72
C PHE A 125 10.84 11.48 0.90
N TRP A 126 10.91 11.38 -0.42
CA TRP A 126 10.91 12.57 -1.29
C TRP A 126 10.58 12.22 -2.74
N LEU A 127 10.16 13.26 -3.48
CA LEU A 127 9.80 13.20 -4.90
C LEU A 127 10.74 14.12 -5.68
N PRO A 128 11.86 13.62 -6.24
CA PRO A 128 12.86 14.43 -6.94
C PRO A 128 12.53 14.67 -8.42
N GLU A 129 11.41 14.17 -8.94
CA GLU A 129 11.09 14.06 -10.35
C GLU A 129 11.18 15.40 -11.08
N ALA A 130 10.68 16.49 -10.48
CA ALA A 130 10.74 17.82 -11.07
C ALA A 130 12.19 18.29 -11.35
N GLN A 131 13.16 17.87 -10.53
CA GLN A 131 14.59 18.15 -10.72
C GLN A 131 15.22 17.35 -11.87
N LEU A 132 14.52 16.28 -12.30
CA LEU A 132 14.93 15.41 -13.40
C LEU A 132 14.12 15.67 -14.69
N GLY A 133 13.26 16.70 -14.70
CA GLY A 133 12.42 17.01 -15.84
C GLY A 133 11.22 16.07 -16.00
N MET A 134 10.81 15.41 -14.92
CA MET A 134 9.71 14.44 -14.87
C MET A 134 8.66 14.85 -13.84
N LEU A 135 7.62 14.05 -13.69
CA LEU A 135 6.57 14.19 -12.69
C LEU A 135 6.44 12.92 -11.85
N PRO A 136 6.04 13.00 -10.57
CA PRO A 136 5.64 11.85 -9.79
C PRO A 136 4.19 11.45 -10.16
N ASP A 137 4.02 10.89 -11.35
CA ASP A 137 2.74 10.61 -11.99
C ASP A 137 2.16 9.23 -11.64
N SER A 138 2.95 8.39 -10.98
CA SER A 138 2.48 7.10 -10.47
C SER A 138 1.67 7.21 -9.17
N GLY A 139 1.17 8.40 -8.89
CA GLY A 139 0.23 8.70 -7.81
C GLY A 139 0.72 9.71 -6.77
N GLY A 140 1.97 10.16 -6.85
CA GLY A 140 2.52 11.16 -5.93
C GLY A 140 1.75 12.47 -5.97
N LEU A 141 1.42 12.95 -7.18
CA LEU A 141 0.60 14.14 -7.40
C LEU A 141 -0.83 14.00 -6.85
N LEU A 142 -1.36 12.79 -6.81
CA LEU A 142 -2.75 12.51 -6.46
C LEU A 142 -2.93 12.14 -4.99
N ARG A 143 -1.98 11.40 -4.41
CA ARG A 143 -2.08 10.84 -3.05
C ARG A 143 -1.43 11.72 -1.99
N LEU A 144 -0.23 12.28 -2.27
CA LEU A 144 0.49 13.03 -1.26
C LEU A 144 -0.27 14.27 -0.74
N PRO A 145 -0.91 15.12 -1.62
CA PRO A 145 -1.68 16.27 -1.15
C PRO A 145 -2.94 15.93 -0.34
N LYS A 146 -3.38 14.67 -0.39
CA LYS A 146 -4.49 14.17 0.42
C LYS A 146 -4.02 13.57 1.75
N ALA A 147 -2.77 13.09 1.80
CA ALA A 147 -2.20 12.43 2.97
C ALA A 147 -1.59 13.40 3.98
N ILE A 148 -1.08 14.56 3.51
CA ILE A 148 -0.44 15.59 4.37
C ILE A 148 -0.96 16.98 4.00
N PRO A 149 -0.68 18.03 4.81
CA PRO A 149 -1.07 19.40 4.47
C PRO A 149 -0.64 19.78 3.06
N ALA A 150 -1.59 20.22 2.24
CA ALA A 150 -1.39 20.42 0.79
C ALA A 150 -0.19 21.35 0.46
N ARG A 151 0.06 22.37 1.27
CA ARG A 151 1.22 23.28 1.06
C ARG A 151 2.55 22.56 1.22
N LEU A 152 2.65 21.64 2.16
CA LEU A 152 3.85 20.84 2.37
C LEU A 152 4.02 19.81 1.23
N ALA A 153 2.92 19.19 0.79
CA ALA A 153 2.96 18.31 -0.38
C ALA A 153 3.45 19.06 -1.63
N HIS A 154 2.95 20.28 -1.87
CA HIS A 154 3.42 21.14 -2.96
C HIS A 154 4.91 21.47 -2.83
N GLU A 155 5.40 21.83 -1.63
CA GLU A 155 6.82 22.06 -1.40
C GLU A 155 7.65 20.82 -1.76
N MET A 156 7.26 19.64 -1.26
CA MET A 156 7.97 18.40 -1.55
C MET A 156 8.01 18.09 -3.05
N ILE A 157 6.88 18.22 -3.76
CA ILE A 157 6.76 17.93 -5.19
C ILE A 157 7.56 18.93 -6.03
N LEU A 158 7.49 20.23 -5.71
CA LEU A 158 8.09 21.28 -6.53
C LEU A 158 9.59 21.43 -6.29
N THR A 159 10.08 21.09 -5.07
CA THR A 159 11.48 21.32 -4.69
C THR A 159 12.28 20.04 -4.52
N GLY A 160 11.64 18.87 -4.47
CA GLY A 160 12.29 17.62 -4.10
C GLY A 160 12.72 17.59 -2.63
N ARG A 161 12.08 18.37 -1.75
CA ARG A 161 12.34 18.39 -0.31
C ARG A 161 12.21 16.98 0.27
N ARG A 162 13.17 16.61 1.10
CA ARG A 162 13.16 15.33 1.82
C ARG A 162 12.39 15.46 3.12
N MET A 163 11.63 14.44 3.46
CA MET A 163 10.92 14.29 4.73
C MET A 163 11.53 13.13 5.51
N GLU A 164 11.91 13.37 6.75
CA GLU A 164 12.42 12.36 7.69
C GLU A 164 11.23 11.57 8.29
N ALA A 165 11.49 10.34 8.76
CA ALA A 165 10.47 9.48 9.35
C ALA A 165 9.70 10.13 10.51
N VAL A 166 10.40 10.87 11.39
CA VAL A 166 9.78 11.56 12.54
C VAL A 166 8.82 12.67 12.08
N GLU A 167 9.16 13.40 11.03
CA GLU A 167 8.25 14.38 10.43
C GLU A 167 7.05 13.72 9.80
N ALA A 168 7.25 12.62 9.06
CA ALA A 168 6.19 11.81 8.46
C ALA A 168 5.21 11.28 9.52
N LEU A 169 5.70 10.89 10.70
CA LEU A 169 4.88 10.49 11.84
C LEU A 169 4.06 11.66 12.39
N ALA A 170 4.69 12.81 12.59
CA ALA A 170 4.03 14.02 13.10
C ALA A 170 2.89 14.51 12.17
N LEU A 171 2.98 14.21 10.89
CA LEU A 171 1.99 14.53 9.87
C LEU A 171 0.96 13.41 9.64
N ASN A 172 1.05 12.31 10.37
CA ASN A 172 0.24 11.09 10.19
C ASN A 172 0.37 10.45 8.80
N LEU A 173 1.43 10.74 8.05
CA LEU A 173 1.75 10.05 6.80
C LEU A 173 2.14 8.59 7.07
N VAL A 174 2.86 8.35 8.17
CA VAL A 174 3.19 7.01 8.64
C VAL A 174 2.50 6.72 9.97
N SER A 175 2.06 5.49 10.15
CA SER A 175 1.33 5.06 11.34
C SER A 175 2.24 4.82 12.55
N ARG A 176 3.48 4.39 12.31
CA ARG A 176 4.48 4.07 13.33
C ARG A 176 5.88 4.33 12.80
N VAL A 177 6.79 4.74 13.68
CA VAL A 177 8.23 4.80 13.42
C VAL A 177 8.94 3.97 14.48
N VAL A 178 9.79 3.05 14.04
CA VAL A 178 10.48 2.09 14.92
C VAL A 178 11.93 1.92 14.46
N GLU A 179 12.76 1.31 15.29
CA GLU A 179 14.13 0.97 14.89
C GLU A 179 14.13 -0.07 13.74
N PRO A 180 15.14 -0.03 12.85
CA PRO A 180 15.18 -0.89 11.66
C PRO A 180 15.03 -2.38 11.97
N GLU A 181 15.60 -2.84 13.07
CA GLU A 181 15.65 -4.24 13.47
C GLU A 181 14.27 -4.82 13.83
N VAL A 182 13.33 -3.96 14.25
CA VAL A 182 11.98 -4.37 14.65
C VAL A 182 10.90 -3.92 13.65
N LEU A 183 11.29 -3.35 12.51
CA LEU A 183 10.35 -2.83 11.51
C LEU A 183 9.40 -3.90 11.00
N LEU A 184 9.94 -5.05 10.59
CA LEU A 184 9.13 -6.14 10.04
C LEU A 184 8.20 -6.72 11.11
N ASP A 185 8.68 -6.89 12.33
CA ASP A 185 7.86 -7.38 13.45
C ASP A 185 6.71 -6.42 13.78
N CYS A 186 6.98 -5.11 13.75
CA CYS A 186 5.95 -4.08 13.92
C CYS A 186 4.89 -4.13 12.80
N ALA A 187 5.30 -4.32 11.55
CA ALA A 187 4.38 -4.48 10.42
C ALA A 187 3.56 -5.78 10.52
N LEU A 188 4.19 -6.88 10.96
CA LEU A 188 3.53 -8.17 11.18
C LEU A 188 2.51 -8.10 12.32
N GLU A 189 2.81 -7.42 13.42
CA GLU A 189 1.86 -7.19 14.53
C GLU A 189 0.61 -6.44 14.04
N LEU A 190 0.82 -5.37 13.27
CA LEU A 190 -0.27 -4.58 12.68
C LEU A 190 -1.07 -5.42 11.68
N GLY A 191 -0.39 -6.15 10.80
CA GLY A 191 -1.01 -7.07 9.85
C GLY A 191 -1.80 -8.18 10.54
N GLY A 192 -1.27 -8.75 11.63
CA GLY A 192 -1.96 -9.75 12.45
C GLY A 192 -3.23 -9.20 13.11
N THR A 193 -3.23 -7.93 13.51
CA THR A 193 -4.42 -7.26 14.02
C THR A 193 -5.50 -7.16 12.95
N ILE A 194 -5.14 -6.79 11.73
CA ILE A 194 -6.07 -6.73 10.60
C ILE A 194 -6.55 -8.13 10.22
N ALA A 195 -5.66 -9.11 10.15
CA ALA A 195 -5.97 -10.48 9.74
C ALA A 195 -6.96 -11.21 10.66
N ARG A 196 -7.06 -10.79 11.92
CA ARG A 196 -8.08 -11.29 12.88
C ARG A 196 -9.48 -10.76 12.63
N SER A 197 -9.65 -9.73 11.80
CA SER A 197 -10.96 -9.16 11.47
C SER A 197 -11.65 -9.92 10.34
N ALA A 198 -12.97 -9.77 10.22
CA ALA A 198 -13.75 -10.35 9.13
C ALA A 198 -13.25 -9.84 7.76
N PRO A 199 -12.81 -10.71 6.84
CA PRO A 199 -12.17 -10.29 5.61
C PRO A 199 -13.08 -9.48 4.70
N LEU A 200 -14.35 -9.84 4.62
CA LEU A 200 -15.33 -9.10 3.81
C LEU A 200 -15.63 -7.72 4.42
N ALA A 201 -15.58 -7.57 5.74
CA ALA A 201 -15.72 -6.26 6.38
C ALA A 201 -14.52 -5.35 6.10
N ILE A 202 -13.30 -5.90 6.11
CA ILE A 202 -12.09 -5.15 5.73
C ILE A 202 -12.14 -4.72 4.27
N ALA A 203 -12.50 -5.63 3.35
CA ALA A 203 -12.64 -5.31 1.93
C ALA A 203 -13.71 -4.23 1.70
N ALA A 204 -14.88 -4.36 2.34
CA ALA A 204 -15.95 -3.39 2.25
C ALA A 204 -15.55 -2.01 2.80
N ALA A 205 -14.89 -1.97 3.97
CA ALA A 205 -14.42 -0.72 4.56
C ALA A 205 -13.43 -0.02 3.61
N ARG A 206 -12.48 -0.76 3.04
CA ARG A 206 -11.48 -0.25 2.12
C ARG A 206 -12.10 0.34 0.84
N ASP A 207 -13.06 -0.38 0.25
CA ASP A 207 -13.75 0.09 -0.95
C ASP A 207 -14.65 1.30 -0.67
N ILE A 208 -15.32 1.33 0.48
CA ILE A 208 -16.15 2.47 0.90
C ILE A 208 -15.27 3.70 1.10
N LEU A 209 -14.18 3.59 1.87
CA LEU A 209 -13.26 4.70 2.10
C LEU A 209 -12.76 5.30 0.77
N ARG A 210 -12.37 4.43 -0.18
CA ARG A 210 -11.94 4.86 -1.51
C ARG A 210 -13.06 5.51 -2.32
N ALA A 211 -14.25 4.89 -2.36
CA ALA A 211 -15.38 5.36 -3.15
C ALA A 211 -16.00 6.67 -2.61
N THR A 212 -15.80 6.95 -1.32
CA THR A 212 -16.34 8.15 -0.67
C THR A 212 -15.30 9.25 -0.47
N GLU A 213 -14.05 8.99 -0.87
CA GLU A 213 -12.99 10.00 -0.79
C GLU A 213 -13.37 11.26 -1.58
N GLY A 214 -13.37 12.41 -0.91
CA GLY A 214 -13.76 13.70 -1.51
C GLY A 214 -15.25 13.95 -1.65
N LEU A 215 -16.11 13.01 -1.19
CA LEU A 215 -17.55 13.25 -1.12
C LEU A 215 -17.92 13.92 0.21
N GLU A 216 -18.98 14.74 0.17
CA GLU A 216 -19.65 15.18 1.38
C GLU A 216 -20.27 13.98 2.11
N VAL A 217 -20.32 14.04 3.45
CA VAL A 217 -20.79 12.92 4.30
C VAL A 217 -22.17 12.41 3.86
N GLU A 218 -23.10 13.30 3.51
CA GLU A 218 -24.43 12.92 3.05
C GLU A 218 -24.38 12.13 1.72
N GLN A 219 -23.51 12.56 0.80
CA GLN A 219 -23.30 11.86 -0.48
C GLN A 219 -22.70 10.47 -0.26
N GLY A 220 -21.73 10.36 0.66
CA GLY A 220 -21.14 9.09 1.08
C GLY A 220 -22.21 8.13 1.63
N TYR A 221 -23.10 8.61 2.50
CA TYR A 221 -24.23 7.79 3.01
C TYR A 221 -25.18 7.34 1.91
N ARG A 222 -25.51 8.23 0.95
CA ARG A 222 -26.35 7.84 -0.20
C ARG A 222 -25.69 6.74 -1.01
N LEU A 223 -24.38 6.86 -1.28
CA LEU A 223 -23.62 5.84 -2.02
C LEU A 223 -23.60 4.51 -1.29
N MET A 224 -23.29 4.48 0.01
CA MET A 224 -23.32 3.24 0.82
C MET A 224 -24.70 2.58 0.81
N ARG A 225 -25.75 3.34 1.09
CA ARG A 225 -27.13 2.82 1.19
C ARG A 225 -27.72 2.38 -0.14
N SER A 226 -27.18 2.86 -1.27
CA SER A 226 -27.58 2.36 -2.61
C SER A 226 -27.17 0.90 -2.83
N ARG A 227 -26.28 0.34 -2.00
CA ARG A 227 -25.68 -1.00 -2.15
C ARG A 227 -24.99 -1.22 -3.51
N SER A 228 -24.57 -0.14 -4.16
CA SER A 228 -23.87 -0.21 -5.44
C SER A 228 -22.41 -0.62 -5.32
N ILE A 229 -21.83 -0.56 -4.09
CA ILE A 229 -20.49 -1.05 -3.80
C ILE A 229 -20.56 -2.58 -3.59
N PRO A 230 -19.96 -3.38 -4.49
CA PRO A 230 -20.13 -4.84 -4.46
C PRO A 230 -19.60 -5.50 -3.19
N SER A 231 -18.45 -5.06 -2.68
CA SER A 231 -17.84 -5.59 -1.45
C SER A 231 -18.71 -5.32 -0.22
N TYR A 232 -19.36 -4.14 -0.15
CA TYR A 232 -20.27 -3.81 0.95
C TYR A 232 -21.51 -4.70 0.92
N ARG A 233 -22.07 -4.96 -0.26
CA ARG A 233 -23.19 -5.90 -0.41
C ARG A 233 -22.79 -7.32 -0.02
N ALA A 234 -21.64 -7.79 -0.53
CA ALA A 234 -21.12 -9.12 -0.20
C ALA A 234 -20.90 -9.29 1.32
N MET A 235 -20.41 -8.26 1.99
CA MET A 235 -20.25 -8.27 3.45
C MET A 235 -21.59 -8.39 4.17
N LEU A 236 -22.61 -7.61 3.76
CA LEU A 236 -23.94 -7.63 4.40
C LEU A 236 -24.65 -8.97 4.23
N ASP A 237 -24.45 -9.65 3.09
CA ASP A 237 -25.12 -10.90 2.73
C ASP A 237 -24.31 -12.15 3.17
N SER A 238 -23.16 -11.97 3.86
CA SER A 238 -22.22 -13.03 4.23
C SER A 238 -22.62 -13.80 5.49
N GLU A 239 -22.10 -15.04 5.64
CA GLU A 239 -22.16 -15.77 6.91
C GLU A 239 -21.41 -15.05 8.02
N ASP A 240 -20.34 -14.35 7.70
CA ASP A 240 -19.50 -13.59 8.65
C ASP A 240 -20.27 -12.43 9.29
N ALA A 241 -21.26 -11.84 8.61
CA ALA A 241 -22.11 -10.78 9.17
C ALA A 241 -22.94 -11.26 10.38
N LEU A 242 -23.25 -12.57 10.42
CA LEU A 242 -23.96 -13.19 11.53
C LEU A 242 -23.04 -13.79 12.58
N GLU A 243 -21.85 -14.23 12.16
CA GLU A 243 -20.86 -14.85 13.04
C GLU A 243 -20.34 -13.88 14.11
N GLY A 244 -20.02 -12.64 13.75
CA GLY A 244 -19.52 -11.65 14.69
C GLY A 244 -20.43 -11.43 15.91
N PRO A 245 -21.71 -11.06 15.73
CA PRO A 245 -22.67 -10.93 16.82
C PRO A 245 -22.88 -12.22 17.63
N ARG A 246 -22.89 -13.40 16.94
CA ARG A 246 -23.04 -14.69 17.60
C ARG A 246 -21.85 -15.00 18.51
N ALA A 247 -20.63 -14.92 17.99
CA ALA A 247 -19.41 -15.21 18.73
C ALA A 247 -19.29 -14.28 19.96
N PHE A 248 -19.63 -12.99 19.79
CA PHE A 248 -19.67 -12.03 20.88
C PHE A 248 -20.67 -12.43 21.99
N ALA A 249 -21.89 -12.82 21.61
CA ALA A 249 -22.91 -13.26 22.56
C ALA A 249 -22.52 -14.55 23.30
N GLU A 250 -21.79 -15.43 22.63
CA GLU A 250 -21.29 -16.71 23.18
C GLU A 250 -19.97 -16.56 23.95
N GLY A 251 -19.33 -15.39 23.95
CA GLY A 251 -18.06 -15.13 24.65
C GLY A 251 -16.88 -15.88 24.06
N ARG A 252 -16.90 -16.22 22.77
CA ARG A 252 -15.82 -16.91 22.04
C ARG A 252 -15.22 -16.04 20.94
N ALA A 253 -14.06 -16.47 20.45
CA ALA A 253 -13.48 -15.88 19.25
C ALA A 253 -14.34 -16.19 18.00
N PRO A 254 -14.51 -15.24 17.07
CA PRO A 254 -15.23 -15.49 15.82
C PRO A 254 -14.41 -16.36 14.86
N GLU A 255 -15.10 -17.13 14.02
CA GLU A 255 -14.52 -17.96 12.97
C GLU A 255 -14.94 -17.42 11.60
N TRP A 256 -14.08 -16.58 11.02
CA TRP A 256 -14.35 -15.93 9.75
C TRP A 256 -14.17 -16.87 8.56
N LYS A 257 -15.20 -17.02 7.73
CA LYS A 257 -15.20 -17.87 6.54
C LYS A 257 -14.95 -17.10 5.23
N GLY A 258 -15.12 -15.78 5.25
CA GLY A 258 -14.96 -14.94 4.07
C GLY A 258 -16.05 -15.12 3.01
N ARG A 259 -17.23 -15.56 3.40
CA ARG A 259 -18.36 -15.85 2.51
C ARG A 259 -19.71 -15.60 3.18
#